data_3755b03a2156fa78678ff09312251a93
#
_entry.id   3755b03a2156fa78678ff09312251a93
#
_cell.length_a   1.000
_cell.length_b   1.000
_cell.length_c   1.000
_cell.angle_alpha   90.00
_cell.angle_beta   90.00
_cell.angle_gamma   90.00
#
_symmetry.space_group_name_H-M   'P 1'
#
loop_
_entity.id
_entity.type
_entity.pdbx_description
1 polymer ?
#
loop_
_entity_poly.entity_id
_entity_poly.type
_entity_poly.pdbx_seq_one_letter_code
_entity_poly.pdbx_strand_id
1 'polypeptide(L)'
;MSEARISKPEQFQFENNTWERLLEYLKQENAFLKTRLAEVLDQSTNKNFLALAEQFQNRFILKDEFIDELRHDIHAQDKLLKEQYINKPKTLDPKTIKKQEKLRNEMAYLEKDFPMLKNEFNKYITNNL
;
A
#
# COMPACT_ATOMS: atom_id res chain seq x y z
N MET A 1 -2.76 -34.83 20.39
CA MET A 1 -2.05 -34.56 19.14
C MET A 1 -1.63 -33.12 19.08
N SER A 2 -0.35 -32.88 18.98
CA SER A 2 0.12 -31.51 18.89
C SER A 2 0.18 -31.09 17.44
N GLU A 3 -0.60 -30.12 17.09
CA GLU A 3 -0.44 -29.46 15.81
C GLU A 3 0.77 -28.53 15.88
N ALA A 4 1.54 -28.48 14.80
CA ALA A 4 2.60 -27.50 14.68
C ALA A 4 1.98 -26.11 14.67
N ARG A 5 2.20 -25.36 15.74
CA ARG A 5 1.70 -23.99 15.84
C ARG A 5 2.78 -23.01 15.41
N ILE A 6 2.45 -22.18 14.44
CA ILE A 6 3.29 -21.08 14.04
C ILE A 6 3.26 -20.06 15.17
N SER A 7 4.42 -19.56 15.59
CA SER A 7 4.50 -18.53 16.63
C SER A 7 3.88 -17.22 16.15
N LYS A 8 3.49 -16.36 17.09
CA LYS A 8 2.92 -15.05 16.75
C LYS A 8 3.89 -14.18 15.93
N PRO A 9 5.19 -14.10 16.26
CA PRO A 9 6.15 -13.40 15.41
C PRO A 9 6.20 -13.94 13.99
N GLU A 10 6.17 -15.25 13.80
CA GLU A 10 6.16 -15.87 12.47
C GLU A 10 4.89 -15.54 11.69
N GLN A 11 3.73 -15.54 12.36
CA GLN A 11 2.46 -15.14 11.75
C GLN A 11 2.51 -13.71 11.25
N PHE A 12 3.06 -12.80 12.05
CA PHE A 12 3.21 -11.40 11.69
C PHE A 12 4.20 -11.22 10.54
N GLN A 13 5.32 -11.95 10.54
CA GLN A 13 6.28 -11.92 9.44
C GLN A 13 5.65 -12.41 8.14
N PHE A 14 4.85 -13.47 8.20
CA PHE A 14 4.12 -13.96 7.03
C PHE A 14 3.14 -12.91 6.50
N GLU A 15 2.40 -12.28 7.38
CA GLU A 15 1.47 -11.20 7.05
C GLU A 15 2.21 -10.04 6.39
N ASN A 16 3.35 -9.63 6.97
CA ASN A 16 4.17 -8.55 6.44
C ASN A 16 4.75 -8.86 5.06
N ASN A 17 5.20 -10.09 4.84
CA ASN A 17 5.69 -10.53 3.53
C ASN A 17 4.60 -10.46 2.46
N THR A 18 3.39 -10.84 2.82
CA THR A 18 2.23 -10.74 1.92
C THR A 18 1.94 -9.28 1.58
N TRP A 19 1.97 -8.40 2.57
CA TRP A 19 1.77 -6.96 2.37
C TRP A 19 2.85 -6.33 1.52
N GLU A 20 4.12 -6.71 1.72
CA GLU A 20 5.23 -6.19 0.90
C GLU A 20 5.02 -6.50 -0.58
N ARG A 21 4.59 -7.72 -0.91
CA ARG A 21 4.29 -8.09 -2.28
C ARG A 21 3.12 -7.31 -2.85
N LEU A 22 2.08 -7.11 -2.06
CA LEU A 22 0.94 -6.31 -2.47
C LEU A 22 1.33 -4.85 -2.70
N LEU A 23 2.12 -4.27 -1.79
CA LEU A 23 2.59 -2.89 -1.93
C LEU A 23 3.45 -2.70 -3.18
N GLU A 24 4.32 -3.67 -3.49
CA GLU A 24 5.10 -3.64 -4.73
C GLU A 24 4.19 -3.63 -5.95
N TYR A 25 3.18 -4.49 -5.97
CA TYR A 25 2.19 -4.51 -7.04
C TYR A 25 1.45 -3.18 -7.15
N LEU A 26 0.98 -2.63 -6.04
CA LEU A 26 0.25 -1.36 -6.04
C LEU A 26 1.14 -0.19 -6.47
N LYS A 27 2.41 -0.21 -6.10
CA LYS A 27 3.39 0.80 -6.53
C LYS A 27 3.53 0.81 -8.05
N GLN A 28 3.66 -0.36 -8.66
CA GLN A 28 3.77 -0.52 -10.10
C GLN A 28 2.47 -0.11 -10.80
N GLU A 29 1.34 -0.50 -10.25
CA GLU A 29 0.02 -0.15 -10.79
C GLU A 29 -0.18 1.37 -10.76
N ASN A 30 0.20 2.01 -9.65
CA ASN A 30 0.10 3.46 -9.51
C ASN A 30 1.01 4.19 -10.53
N ALA A 31 2.22 3.68 -10.74
CA ALA A 31 3.15 4.21 -11.74
C ALA A 31 2.55 4.11 -13.15
N PHE A 32 1.89 2.99 -13.46
CA PHE A 32 1.21 2.80 -14.74
C PHE A 32 0.10 3.84 -14.95
N LEU A 33 -0.69 4.10 -13.91
CA LEU A 33 -1.78 5.08 -13.98
C LEU A 33 -1.23 6.51 -14.18
N LYS A 34 -0.13 6.85 -13.52
CA LYS A 34 0.54 8.14 -13.71
C LYS A 34 1.05 8.31 -15.14
N THR A 35 1.63 7.25 -15.70
CA THR A 35 2.10 7.25 -17.10
C THR A 35 0.93 7.46 -18.05
N ARG A 36 -0.17 6.75 -17.83
CA ARG A 36 -1.38 6.87 -18.64
C ARG A 36 -1.92 8.30 -18.60
N LEU A 37 -1.93 8.91 -17.41
CA LEU A 37 -2.37 10.29 -17.25
C LEU A 37 -1.48 11.26 -18.05
N ALA A 38 -0.17 11.09 -17.98
CA ALA A 38 0.79 11.92 -18.71
C ALA A 38 0.55 11.83 -20.24
N GLU A 39 0.32 10.62 -20.74
CA GLU A 39 0.03 10.40 -22.18
C GLU A 39 -1.23 11.14 -22.63
N VAL A 40 -2.26 11.09 -21.79
CA VAL A 40 -3.55 11.74 -22.11
C VAL A 40 -3.43 13.27 -22.02
N LEU A 41 -2.67 13.77 -21.06
CA LEU A 41 -2.42 15.20 -20.88
C LEU A 41 -1.75 15.82 -22.12
N ASP A 42 -0.81 15.11 -22.74
CA ASP A 42 -0.10 15.60 -23.93
C ASP A 42 -1.03 15.76 -25.14
N GLN A 43 -2.19 15.11 -25.11
CA GLN A 43 -3.13 15.08 -26.23
C GLN A 43 -4.34 16.01 -26.04
N SER A 44 -4.49 16.65 -24.88
CA SER A 44 -5.68 17.43 -24.57
C SER A 44 -5.36 18.91 -24.36
N THR A 45 -6.22 19.78 -24.91
CA THR A 45 -6.18 21.22 -24.66
C THR A 45 -7.40 21.71 -23.88
N ASN A 46 -8.31 20.82 -23.51
CA ASN A 46 -9.52 21.15 -22.76
C ASN A 46 -9.19 21.53 -21.33
N LYS A 47 -9.53 22.77 -20.93
CA LYS A 47 -9.20 23.29 -19.59
C LYS A 47 -9.86 22.51 -18.45
N ASN A 48 -11.12 22.06 -18.64
CA ASN A 48 -11.82 21.28 -17.61
C ASN A 48 -11.16 19.92 -17.43
N PHE A 49 -10.75 19.29 -18.52
CA PHE A 49 -10.01 18.04 -18.49
C PHE A 49 -8.69 18.22 -17.75
N LEU A 50 -7.93 19.27 -18.06
CA LEU A 50 -6.64 19.55 -17.44
C LEU A 50 -6.75 19.79 -15.93
N ALA A 51 -7.81 20.49 -15.49
CA ALA A 51 -8.03 20.75 -14.07
C ALA A 51 -8.29 19.44 -13.30
N LEU A 52 -9.11 18.54 -13.84
CA LEU A 52 -9.38 17.24 -13.23
C LEU A 52 -8.16 16.33 -13.28
N ALA A 53 -7.38 16.41 -14.36
CA ALA A 53 -6.13 15.66 -14.48
C ALA A 53 -5.14 16.02 -13.38
N GLU A 54 -5.03 17.29 -13.04
CA GLU A 54 -4.16 17.76 -11.96
C GLU A 54 -4.59 17.17 -10.61
N GLN A 55 -5.89 17.08 -10.35
CA GLN A 55 -6.40 16.44 -9.12
C GLN A 55 -6.02 14.96 -9.05
N PHE A 56 -6.15 14.22 -10.16
CA PHE A 56 -5.72 12.82 -10.21
C PHE A 56 -4.21 12.69 -10.03
N GLN A 57 -3.42 13.56 -10.66
CA GLN A 57 -1.97 13.55 -10.48
C GLN A 57 -1.59 13.69 -9.01
N ASN A 58 -2.19 14.62 -8.30
CA ASN A 58 -1.96 14.83 -6.87
C ASN A 58 -2.36 13.60 -6.05
N ARG A 59 -3.49 12.98 -6.38
CA ARG A 59 -3.95 11.76 -5.69
C ARG A 59 -2.98 10.60 -5.91
N PHE A 60 -2.42 10.44 -7.10
CA PHE A 60 -1.42 9.41 -7.37
C PHE A 60 -0.11 9.66 -6.62
N ILE A 61 0.32 10.92 -6.53
CA ILE A 61 1.52 11.29 -5.77
C ILE A 61 1.33 10.97 -4.28
N LEU A 62 0.18 11.33 -3.70
CA LEU A 62 -0.14 11.01 -2.31
C LEU A 62 -0.20 9.50 -2.08
N LYS A 63 -0.68 8.75 -3.06
CA LYS A 63 -0.74 7.29 -2.98
C LYS A 63 0.66 6.68 -2.96
N ASP A 64 1.58 7.20 -3.79
CA ASP A 64 2.99 6.78 -3.77
C ASP A 64 3.62 7.00 -2.40
N GLU A 65 3.40 8.17 -1.82
CA GLU A 65 3.93 8.50 -0.49
C GLU A 65 3.38 7.57 0.58
N PHE A 66 2.09 7.29 0.55
CA PHE A 66 1.45 6.38 1.51
C PHE A 66 1.99 4.95 1.38
N ILE A 67 2.15 4.46 0.16
CA ILE A 67 2.72 3.14 -0.11
C ILE A 67 4.16 3.06 0.41
N ASP A 68 4.96 4.08 0.15
CA ASP A 68 6.36 4.11 0.59
C ASP A 68 6.48 4.17 2.12
N GLU A 69 5.62 4.93 2.80
CA GLU A 69 5.57 4.97 4.26
C GLU A 69 5.20 3.60 4.84
N LEU A 70 4.20 2.93 4.27
CA LEU A 70 3.81 1.59 4.70
C LEU A 70 4.95 0.58 4.52
N ARG A 71 5.64 0.62 3.39
CA ARG A 71 6.79 -0.26 3.14
C ARG A 71 7.88 -0.03 4.18
N HIS A 72 8.18 1.23 4.47
CA HIS A 72 9.18 1.58 5.48
C HIS A 72 8.77 1.06 6.86
N ASP A 73 7.51 1.29 7.25
CA ASP A 73 6.99 0.87 8.54
C ASP A 73 6.98 -0.65 8.69
N ILE A 74 6.64 -1.37 7.61
CA ILE A 74 6.63 -2.84 7.60
C ILE A 74 8.06 -3.37 7.77
N HIS A 75 9.04 -2.79 7.08
CA HIS A 75 10.44 -3.20 7.22
C HIS A 75 10.95 -2.98 8.64
N ALA A 76 10.61 -1.85 9.25
CA ALA A 76 10.98 -1.56 10.63
C ALA A 76 10.32 -2.55 11.60
N GLN A 77 9.06 -2.89 11.36
CA GLN A 77 8.32 -3.87 12.16
C GLN A 77 8.94 -5.27 12.05
N ASP A 78 9.29 -5.70 10.85
CA ASP A 78 9.96 -6.99 10.63
C ASP A 78 11.28 -7.09 11.36
N LYS A 79 12.05 -6.02 11.37
CA LYS A 79 13.31 -5.97 12.11
C LYS A 79 13.07 -6.18 13.61
N LEU A 80 12.07 -5.50 14.17
CA LEU A 80 11.69 -5.66 15.58
C LEU A 80 11.21 -7.08 15.89
N LEU A 81 10.42 -7.67 15.01
CA LEU A 81 9.91 -9.03 15.16
C LEU A 81 11.05 -10.05 15.19
N LYS A 82 12.05 -9.89 14.33
CA LYS A 82 13.23 -10.74 14.29
C LYS A 82 14.05 -10.62 15.58
N GLU A 83 14.27 -9.41 16.05
CA GLU A 83 14.99 -9.15 17.31
C GLU A 83 14.26 -9.76 18.50
N GLN A 84 12.95 -9.58 18.60
CA GLN A 84 12.15 -10.12 19.69
C GLN A 84 12.05 -11.64 19.64
N TYR A 85 11.98 -12.22 18.44
CA TYR A 85 11.98 -13.67 18.27
C TYR A 85 13.28 -14.30 18.77
N ILE A 86 14.42 -13.68 18.51
CA ILE A 86 15.74 -14.15 18.96
C ILE A 86 15.85 -14.07 20.49
N ASN A 87 15.42 -12.94 21.07
CA ASN A 87 15.59 -12.68 22.50
C ASN A 87 14.51 -13.35 23.37
N LYS A 88 13.26 -13.35 22.90
CA LYS A 88 12.10 -13.90 23.63
C LYS A 88 11.12 -14.53 22.63
N PRO A 89 11.39 -15.76 22.16
CA PRO A 89 10.63 -16.33 21.03
C PRO A 89 9.14 -16.54 21.29
N LYS A 90 8.71 -16.56 22.55
CA LYS A 90 7.29 -16.84 22.89
C LYS A 90 6.49 -15.59 23.23
N THR A 91 7.12 -14.43 23.31
CA THR A 91 6.45 -13.20 23.74
C THR A 91 6.71 -12.08 22.75
N LEU A 92 5.71 -11.25 22.54
CA LEU A 92 5.82 -10.00 21.80
C LEU A 92 5.55 -8.82 22.71
N ASP A 93 6.30 -7.75 22.51
CA ASP A 93 6.05 -6.47 23.16
C ASP A 93 4.63 -5.98 22.77
N PRO A 94 3.81 -5.52 23.73
CA PRO A 94 2.49 -4.96 23.44
C PRO A 94 2.51 -3.84 22.38
N LYS A 95 3.58 -3.04 22.34
CA LYS A 95 3.73 -1.99 21.32
C LYS A 95 3.88 -2.57 19.93
N THR A 96 4.59 -3.70 19.81
CA THR A 96 4.76 -4.41 18.53
C THR A 96 3.42 -4.96 18.04
N ILE A 97 2.61 -5.52 18.95
CA ILE A 97 1.27 -6.01 18.61
C ILE A 97 0.37 -4.87 18.13
N LYS A 98 0.38 -3.74 18.83
CA LYS A 98 -0.39 -2.55 18.43
C LYS A 98 0.05 -2.02 17.09
N LYS A 99 1.35 -2.00 16.84
CA LYS A 99 1.89 -1.55 15.54
C LYS A 99 1.41 -2.47 14.42
N GLN A 100 1.40 -3.79 14.65
CA GLN A 100 0.90 -4.73 13.66
C GLN A 100 -0.58 -4.50 13.34
N GLU A 101 -1.39 -4.22 14.34
CA GLU A 101 -2.81 -3.88 14.16
C GLU A 101 -2.98 -2.61 13.34
N LYS A 102 -2.18 -1.59 13.64
CA LYS A 102 -2.19 -0.33 12.87
C LYS A 102 -1.84 -0.57 11.42
N LEU A 103 -0.79 -1.34 11.14
CA LEU A 103 -0.38 -1.68 9.78
C LEU A 103 -1.49 -2.45 9.05
N ARG A 104 -2.13 -3.38 9.74
CA ARG A 104 -3.25 -4.14 9.16
C ARG A 104 -4.40 -3.23 8.75
N ASN A 105 -4.74 -2.27 9.59
CA ASN A 105 -5.79 -1.30 9.29
C ASN A 105 -5.42 -0.39 8.12
N GLU A 106 -4.17 0.06 8.07
CA GLU A 106 -3.68 0.89 6.97
C GLU A 106 -3.65 0.12 5.65
N MET A 107 -3.24 -1.15 5.68
CA MET A 107 -3.29 -2.02 4.50
C MET A 107 -4.71 -2.27 4.03
N ALA A 108 -5.64 -2.53 4.95
CA ALA A 108 -7.05 -2.72 4.61
C ALA A 108 -7.64 -1.47 3.96
N TYR A 109 -7.28 -0.30 4.47
CA TYR A 109 -7.69 0.98 3.86
C TYR A 109 -7.16 1.10 2.43
N LEU A 110 -5.88 0.82 2.22
CA LEU A 110 -5.24 0.93 0.91
C LEU A 110 -5.84 -0.05 -0.10
N GLU A 111 -6.08 -1.29 0.32
CA GLU A 111 -6.70 -2.32 -0.52
C GLU A 111 -8.10 -1.93 -1.00
N LYS A 112 -8.82 -1.17 -0.20
CA LYS A 112 -10.15 -0.68 -0.54
C LYS A 112 -10.10 0.61 -1.34
N ASP A 113 -9.22 1.54 -0.95
CA ASP A 113 -9.16 2.88 -1.54
C ASP A 113 -8.51 2.89 -2.92
N PHE A 114 -7.48 2.10 -3.14
CA PHE A 114 -6.76 2.10 -4.41
C PHE A 114 -7.64 1.67 -5.60
N PRO A 115 -8.42 0.58 -5.53
CA PRO A 115 -9.33 0.23 -6.61
C PRO A 115 -10.38 1.30 -6.90
N MET A 116 -10.83 2.02 -5.88
CA MET A 116 -11.77 3.14 -6.06
C MET A 116 -11.13 4.27 -6.87
N LEU A 117 -9.91 4.64 -6.52
CA LEU A 117 -9.15 5.65 -7.26
C LEU A 117 -8.93 5.22 -8.72
N LYS A 118 -8.52 3.98 -8.92
CA LYS A 118 -8.30 3.42 -10.25
C LYS A 118 -9.58 3.46 -11.09
N ASN A 119 -10.71 3.07 -10.52
CA ASN A 119 -12.00 3.07 -11.21
C ASN A 119 -12.45 4.48 -11.56
N GLU A 120 -12.31 5.43 -10.65
CA GLU A 120 -12.64 6.83 -10.91
C GLU A 120 -11.78 7.39 -12.04
N PHE A 121 -10.48 7.09 -12.01
CA PHE A 121 -9.56 7.53 -13.07
C PHE A 121 -9.92 6.93 -14.42
N ASN A 122 -10.22 5.62 -14.46
CA ASN A 122 -10.60 4.97 -15.72
C ASN A 122 -11.89 5.56 -16.31
N LYS A 123 -12.87 5.88 -15.48
CA LYS A 123 -14.10 6.55 -15.90
C LYS A 123 -13.80 7.94 -16.45
N TYR A 124 -12.96 8.69 -15.77
CA TYR A 124 -12.56 10.02 -16.21
C TYR A 124 -11.88 9.97 -17.58
N ILE A 125 -10.94 9.05 -17.77
CA ILE A 125 -10.26 8.87 -19.07
C ILE A 125 -11.27 8.50 -20.15
N THR A 126 -12.13 7.51 -19.88
CA THR A 126 -13.12 7.03 -20.86
C THR A 126 -14.11 8.13 -21.27
N ASN A 127 -14.56 8.94 -20.31
CA ASN A 127 -15.56 9.98 -20.58
C ASN A 127 -14.98 11.21 -21.29
N ASN A 128 -13.66 11.37 -21.33
CA ASN A 128 -13.01 12.58 -21.86
C ASN A 128 -12.08 12.32 -23.05
N LEU A 129 -12.12 11.11 -23.57
CA LEU A 129 -11.37 10.75 -24.79
C LEU A 129 -12.24 10.83 -26.01
#